data_181731aeece10e4e9c989dfd03568fd9
#
_entry.id   181731aeece10e4e9c989dfd03568fd9
#
_cell.length_a   1.000
_cell.length_b   1.000
_cell.length_c   1.000
_cell.angle_alpha   90.00
_cell.angle_beta   90.00
_cell.angle_gamma   90.00
#
_symmetry.space_group_name_H-M   'P 1'
#
loop_
_entity.id
_entity.type
_entity.pdbx_description
1 polymer ?
#
loop_
_entity_poly.entity_id
_entity_poly.type
_entity_poly.pdbx_seq_one_letter_code
_entity_poly.pdbx_strand_id
1 'polypeptide(L)'
;GKASFDVNSYRCANPDLRKIYRSNLPDYYKHYIEYGHNENRVATGVSTLQSPWTVYNGMDYSYAYNYWTFRTQYPEIAAHYGLDDYGQLEYFVAYINKMTLIMGAPTTNVDQMVRYFNAYATYPSFYATSDAPDIRTFCQIFYDEAVAEGVDPAVAFCQTMKETGYLRFGGQVSITQYNFAGLGATDGGAAGAGFSSVRQGVRAQIQHLKAYATTAGLTNSCVDPRYSLVTKGSAPYVEWLGIQENPYHKGWATAQRYGYSILSDYMSKLKQY
;
A
#
# COMPACT_ATOMS: atom_id res chain seq x y z
N GLY A 1 -23.25 17.41 -44.24
CA GLY A 1 -23.52 17.57 -42.81
C GLY A 1 -22.40 16.92 -42.00
N LYS A 2 -22.03 17.44 -40.83
CA LYS A 2 -21.11 16.75 -39.92
C LYS A 2 -21.80 15.47 -39.44
N ALA A 3 -21.04 14.38 -39.36
CA ALA A 3 -21.55 13.13 -38.79
C ALA A 3 -22.08 13.40 -37.37
N SER A 4 -23.27 12.90 -37.08
CA SER A 4 -23.89 13.03 -35.75
C SER A 4 -23.36 12.04 -34.73
N PHE A 5 -22.60 11.05 -35.19
CA PHE A 5 -22.03 9.97 -34.37
C PHE A 5 -20.68 9.51 -34.96
N ASP A 6 -19.70 9.34 -34.09
CA ASP A 6 -18.45 8.63 -34.32
C ASP A 6 -18.20 7.70 -33.16
N VAL A 7 -18.07 6.41 -33.42
CA VAL A 7 -18.00 5.38 -32.36
C VAL A 7 -16.79 5.56 -31.44
N ASN A 8 -15.65 6.00 -31.99
CA ASN A 8 -14.45 6.20 -31.18
C ASN A 8 -14.57 7.46 -30.30
N SER A 9 -15.12 8.55 -30.87
CA SER A 9 -15.43 9.75 -30.07
C SER A 9 -16.42 9.45 -28.96
N TYR A 10 -17.48 8.70 -29.26
CA TYR A 10 -18.47 8.30 -28.28
C TYR A 10 -17.88 7.45 -27.17
N ARG A 11 -17.06 6.45 -27.52
CA ARG A 11 -16.31 5.62 -26.59
C ARG A 11 -15.34 6.44 -25.74
N CYS A 12 -14.58 7.35 -26.35
CA CYS A 12 -13.62 8.19 -25.64
C CYS A 12 -14.30 9.11 -24.61
N ALA A 13 -15.46 9.65 -24.94
CA ALA A 13 -16.18 10.62 -24.10
C ALA A 13 -16.97 9.99 -22.94
N ASN A 14 -17.31 8.69 -23.01
CA ASN A 14 -18.26 8.06 -22.09
C ASN A 14 -17.60 6.90 -21.31
N PRO A 15 -16.92 7.19 -20.16
CA PRO A 15 -16.17 6.18 -19.39
C PRO A 15 -17.05 5.08 -18.81
N ASP A 16 -18.30 5.37 -18.42
CA ASP A 16 -19.27 4.40 -17.92
C ASP A 16 -19.55 3.30 -18.94
N LEU A 17 -19.68 3.66 -20.22
CA LEU A 17 -19.93 2.70 -21.29
C LEU A 17 -18.70 1.82 -21.58
N ARG A 18 -17.49 2.36 -21.39
CA ARG A 18 -16.26 1.57 -21.58
C ARG A 18 -16.15 0.41 -20.61
N LYS A 19 -16.59 0.60 -19.36
CA LYS A 19 -16.65 -0.48 -18.38
C LYS A 19 -17.61 -1.59 -18.80
N ILE A 20 -18.72 -1.26 -19.45
CA ILE A 20 -19.79 -2.19 -19.83
C ILE A 20 -19.49 -2.87 -21.17
N TYR A 21 -19.19 -2.08 -22.19
CA TYR A 21 -19.09 -2.58 -23.58
C TYR A 21 -17.67 -2.91 -24.01
N ARG A 22 -16.68 -2.45 -23.28
CA ARG A 22 -15.27 -2.80 -23.51
C ARG A 22 -14.83 -2.50 -24.96
N SER A 23 -14.46 -3.54 -25.71
CA SER A 23 -14.09 -3.46 -27.13
C SER A 23 -15.24 -3.72 -28.10
N ASN A 24 -16.46 -3.98 -27.63
CA ASN A 24 -17.63 -4.29 -28.48
C ASN A 24 -18.23 -3.02 -29.09
N LEU A 25 -17.72 -2.58 -30.24
CA LEU A 25 -18.14 -1.34 -30.89
C LEU A 25 -19.63 -1.28 -31.28
N PRO A 26 -20.26 -2.38 -31.76
CA PRO A 26 -21.70 -2.38 -32.05
C PRO A 26 -22.59 -1.92 -30.89
N ASP A 27 -22.24 -2.29 -29.64
CA ASP A 27 -23.04 -1.94 -28.47
C ASP A 27 -23.00 -0.44 -28.16
N TYR A 28 -21.90 0.26 -28.49
CA TYR A 28 -21.84 1.73 -28.34
C TYR A 28 -22.82 2.42 -29.32
N TYR A 29 -22.91 1.93 -30.55
CA TYR A 29 -23.84 2.49 -31.53
C TYR A 29 -25.30 2.22 -31.12
N LYS A 30 -25.58 0.99 -30.69
CA LYS A 30 -26.92 0.61 -30.19
C LYS A 30 -27.34 1.49 -29.02
N HIS A 31 -26.46 1.65 -28.03
CA HIS A 31 -26.71 2.53 -26.89
C HIS A 31 -26.95 3.99 -27.31
N TYR A 32 -26.18 4.51 -28.29
CA TYR A 32 -26.38 5.85 -28.79
C TYR A 32 -27.78 6.06 -29.39
N ILE A 33 -28.23 5.11 -30.20
CA ILE A 33 -29.56 5.16 -30.82
C ILE A 33 -30.69 5.05 -29.77
N GLU A 34 -30.56 4.12 -28.83
CA GLU A 34 -31.61 3.83 -27.87
C GLU A 34 -31.67 4.88 -26.75
N TYR A 35 -30.56 5.40 -26.31
CA TYR A 35 -30.46 6.25 -25.11
C TYR A 35 -29.58 7.49 -25.32
N GLY A 36 -28.37 7.34 -25.80
CA GLY A 36 -27.31 8.36 -25.77
C GLY A 36 -27.66 9.65 -26.50
N HIS A 37 -28.42 9.56 -27.60
CA HIS A 37 -28.94 10.74 -28.31
C HIS A 37 -29.87 11.57 -27.44
N ASN A 38 -30.80 10.92 -26.76
CA ASN A 38 -31.76 11.58 -25.86
C ASN A 38 -31.12 12.09 -24.57
N GLU A 39 -30.05 11.44 -24.15
CA GLU A 39 -29.23 11.86 -22.99
C GLU A 39 -28.25 12.99 -23.33
N ASN A 40 -28.22 13.45 -24.57
CA ASN A 40 -27.29 14.47 -25.09
C ASN A 40 -25.82 14.11 -24.84
N ARG A 41 -25.47 12.83 -24.91
CA ARG A 41 -24.07 12.39 -24.74
C ARG A 41 -23.19 12.85 -25.88
N VAL A 42 -21.94 13.22 -25.56
CA VAL A 42 -20.95 13.62 -26.56
C VAL A 42 -20.63 12.42 -27.46
N ALA A 43 -20.86 12.58 -28.77
CA ALA A 43 -20.76 11.53 -29.76
C ALA A 43 -19.80 11.81 -30.92
N THR A 44 -19.18 12.99 -30.95
CA THR A 44 -18.21 13.40 -31.98
C THR A 44 -17.16 14.34 -31.41
N GLY A 45 -16.01 14.46 -32.09
CA GLY A 45 -15.00 15.48 -31.79
C GLY A 45 -14.11 15.15 -30.58
N VAL A 46 -14.19 13.97 -29.99
CA VAL A 46 -13.31 13.53 -28.90
C VAL A 46 -12.37 12.46 -29.41
N SER A 47 -11.09 12.80 -29.51
CA SER A 47 -10.02 11.93 -30.01
C SER A 47 -9.17 11.28 -28.91
N THR A 48 -9.31 11.76 -27.68
CA THR A 48 -8.53 11.29 -26.54
C THR A 48 -9.45 10.73 -25.46
N LEU A 49 -9.09 9.61 -24.89
CA LEU A 49 -9.84 8.93 -23.84
C LEU A 49 -10.01 9.86 -22.62
N GLN A 50 -11.26 10.11 -22.23
CA GLN A 50 -11.61 10.92 -21.08
C GLN A 50 -11.72 10.04 -19.83
N SER A 51 -11.17 10.51 -18.71
CA SER A 51 -11.26 9.86 -17.40
C SER A 51 -11.00 8.35 -17.44
N PRO A 52 -9.76 7.90 -17.75
CA PRO A 52 -9.44 6.49 -17.73
C PRO A 52 -9.74 5.86 -16.38
N TRP A 53 -10.24 4.61 -16.39
CA TRP A 53 -10.57 3.88 -15.18
C TRP A 53 -9.33 3.59 -14.32
N THR A 54 -9.44 3.88 -13.03
CA THR A 54 -8.47 3.51 -11.98
C THR A 54 -9.09 2.64 -10.90
N VAL A 55 -10.43 2.52 -10.89
CA VAL A 55 -11.17 1.73 -9.89
C VAL A 55 -11.57 0.38 -10.48
N TYR A 56 -11.14 -0.72 -9.84
CA TYR A 56 -11.46 -2.09 -10.19
C TYR A 56 -11.97 -2.84 -8.96
N ASN A 57 -13.15 -3.46 -9.05
CA ASN A 57 -13.80 -4.18 -7.95
C ASN A 57 -13.89 -3.39 -6.63
N GLY A 58 -14.19 -2.09 -6.73
CA GLY A 58 -14.34 -1.20 -5.59
C GLY A 58 -13.04 -0.63 -5.00
N MET A 59 -11.87 -1.06 -5.51
CA MET A 59 -10.57 -0.57 -5.08
C MET A 59 -10.00 0.44 -6.08
N ASP A 60 -9.52 1.59 -5.60
CA ASP A 60 -8.83 2.59 -6.42
C ASP A 60 -7.33 2.30 -6.50
N TYR A 61 -6.85 2.08 -7.74
CA TYR A 61 -5.45 1.81 -8.06
C TYR A 61 -4.69 3.06 -8.55
N SER A 62 -5.27 4.26 -8.45
CA SER A 62 -4.67 5.50 -8.99
C SER A 62 -3.25 5.80 -8.46
N TYR A 63 -2.92 5.31 -7.26
CA TYR A 63 -1.58 5.46 -6.68
C TYR A 63 -0.52 4.52 -7.27
N ALA A 64 -0.93 3.42 -7.90
CA ALA A 64 -0.04 2.42 -8.49
C ALA A 64 -0.20 2.33 -10.01
N TYR A 65 -1.28 2.85 -10.55
CA TYR A 65 -1.65 2.74 -11.95
C TYR A 65 -2.03 4.09 -12.54
N ASN A 66 -1.41 4.42 -13.66
CA ASN A 66 -1.81 5.50 -14.55
C ASN A 66 -1.92 4.95 -15.96
N TYR A 67 -3.08 5.11 -16.59
CA TYR A 67 -3.36 4.57 -17.92
C TYR A 67 -2.31 4.94 -18.97
N TRP A 68 -1.91 6.20 -19.03
CA TRP A 68 -0.97 6.71 -20.03
C TRP A 68 0.45 6.22 -19.77
N THR A 69 0.92 6.30 -18.52
CA THR A 69 2.24 5.82 -18.12
C THR A 69 2.37 4.30 -18.36
N PHE A 70 1.32 3.54 -18.01
CA PHE A 70 1.28 2.10 -18.23
C PHE A 70 1.42 1.75 -19.71
N ARG A 71 0.73 2.46 -20.60
CA ARG A 71 0.81 2.25 -22.06
C ARG A 71 2.19 2.52 -22.63
N THR A 72 2.89 3.52 -22.09
CA THR A 72 4.29 3.81 -22.47
C THR A 72 5.23 2.71 -22.00
N GLN A 73 5.00 2.20 -20.80
CA GLN A 73 5.84 1.18 -20.17
C GLN A 73 5.59 -0.23 -20.75
N TYR A 74 4.36 -0.52 -21.17
CA TYR A 74 3.93 -1.82 -21.70
C TYR A 74 3.22 -1.67 -23.05
N PRO A 75 3.93 -1.31 -24.11
CA PRO A 75 3.32 -0.96 -25.40
C PRO A 75 2.59 -2.11 -26.07
N GLU A 76 3.03 -3.37 -25.88
CA GLU A 76 2.37 -4.55 -26.45
C GLU A 76 1.01 -4.81 -25.78
N ILE A 77 0.94 -4.65 -24.45
CA ILE A 77 -0.31 -4.75 -23.70
C ILE A 77 -1.25 -3.61 -24.10
N ALA A 78 -0.72 -2.41 -24.25
CA ALA A 78 -1.48 -1.25 -24.70
C ALA A 78 -2.08 -1.47 -26.11
N ALA A 79 -1.34 -2.06 -27.02
CA ALA A 79 -1.82 -2.41 -28.38
C ALA A 79 -2.95 -3.45 -28.33
N HIS A 80 -2.84 -4.46 -27.46
CA HIS A 80 -3.86 -5.50 -27.30
C HIS A 80 -5.20 -4.91 -26.81
N TYR A 81 -5.17 -4.03 -25.79
CA TYR A 81 -6.39 -3.45 -25.23
C TYR A 81 -6.94 -2.24 -26.00
N GLY A 82 -6.09 -1.56 -26.80
CA GLY A 82 -6.51 -0.37 -27.56
C GLY A 82 -7.14 0.70 -26.67
N LEU A 83 -8.44 1.01 -26.89
CA LEU A 83 -9.22 1.96 -26.08
C LEU A 83 -10.01 1.28 -24.92
N ASP A 84 -9.80 0.00 -24.66
CA ASP A 84 -10.39 -0.71 -23.52
C ASP A 84 -9.54 -0.46 -22.26
N ASP A 85 -9.70 0.71 -21.67
CA ASP A 85 -8.96 1.14 -20.49
C ASP A 85 -9.33 0.33 -19.23
N TYR A 86 -10.58 -0.12 -19.11
CA TYR A 86 -11.00 -0.99 -18.01
C TYR A 86 -10.38 -2.38 -18.12
N GLY A 87 -10.26 -2.95 -19.33
CA GLY A 87 -9.56 -4.20 -19.56
C GLY A 87 -8.06 -4.11 -19.32
N GLN A 88 -7.44 -2.97 -19.68
CA GLN A 88 -6.04 -2.71 -19.38
C GLN A 88 -5.82 -2.62 -17.85
N LEU A 89 -6.71 -1.95 -17.10
CA LEU A 89 -6.69 -1.91 -15.64
C LEU A 89 -6.84 -3.31 -15.02
N GLU A 90 -7.77 -4.10 -15.53
CA GLU A 90 -7.98 -5.50 -15.10
C GLU A 90 -6.71 -6.34 -15.27
N TYR A 91 -6.04 -6.20 -16.41
CA TYR A 91 -4.75 -6.86 -16.66
C TYR A 91 -3.68 -6.40 -15.66
N PHE A 92 -3.57 -5.08 -15.42
CA PHE A 92 -2.64 -4.53 -14.44
C PHE A 92 -2.86 -5.15 -13.06
N VAL A 93 -4.10 -5.19 -12.59
CA VAL A 93 -4.45 -5.76 -11.28
C VAL A 93 -4.12 -7.25 -11.20
N ALA A 94 -4.44 -8.02 -12.27
CA ALA A 94 -4.28 -9.47 -12.28
C ALA A 94 -2.80 -9.91 -12.37
N TYR A 95 -1.97 -9.20 -13.12
CA TYR A 95 -0.65 -9.70 -13.53
C TYR A 95 0.52 -8.80 -13.11
N ILE A 96 0.31 -7.49 -12.99
CA ILE A 96 1.39 -6.53 -12.73
C ILE A 96 1.40 -6.11 -11.26
N ASN A 97 0.24 -5.73 -10.73
CA ASN A 97 0.11 -5.25 -9.36
C ASN A 97 -0.17 -6.40 -8.40
N LYS A 98 0.90 -7.09 -7.98
CA LYS A 98 0.80 -8.10 -6.93
C LYS A 98 0.85 -7.41 -5.57
N MET A 99 -0.24 -7.48 -4.83
CA MET A 99 -0.31 -7.01 -3.45
C MET A 99 0.68 -7.74 -2.55
N THR A 100 1.29 -7.03 -1.62
CA THR A 100 2.31 -7.56 -0.71
C THR A 100 1.66 -7.93 0.63
N LEU A 101 1.62 -9.22 0.95
CA LEU A 101 1.10 -9.69 2.23
C LEU A 101 1.96 -9.19 3.41
N ILE A 102 1.30 -8.82 4.51
CA ILE A 102 1.95 -8.53 5.80
C ILE A 102 2.33 -9.84 6.50
N MET A 103 1.43 -10.84 6.43
CA MET A 103 1.67 -12.18 6.99
C MET A 103 2.41 -13.04 5.99
N GLY A 104 3.40 -13.81 6.45
CA GLY A 104 4.12 -14.76 5.57
C GLY A 104 5.46 -15.19 6.12
N ALA A 105 6.14 -16.04 5.35
CA ALA A 105 7.52 -16.42 5.64
C ALA A 105 8.46 -15.19 5.50
N PRO A 106 9.57 -15.16 6.27
CA PRO A 106 10.54 -14.07 6.17
C PRO A 106 11.07 -13.89 4.75
N THR A 107 10.98 -12.66 4.24
CA THR A 107 11.58 -12.27 2.95
C THR A 107 12.94 -11.56 3.12
N THR A 108 13.42 -11.45 4.34
CA THR A 108 14.73 -10.90 4.73
C THR A 108 15.38 -11.76 5.83
N ASN A 109 16.63 -11.46 6.15
CA ASN A 109 17.36 -12.04 7.26
C ASN A 109 18.08 -10.95 8.07
N VAL A 110 18.57 -11.32 9.25
CA VAL A 110 19.24 -10.38 10.17
C VAL A 110 20.45 -9.70 9.54
N ASP A 111 21.28 -10.44 8.80
CA ASP A 111 22.47 -9.87 8.17
C ASP A 111 22.12 -8.82 7.10
N GLN A 112 21.09 -9.07 6.33
CA GLN A 112 20.57 -8.14 5.33
C GLN A 112 20.02 -6.87 5.99
N MET A 113 19.24 -7.00 7.06
CA MET A 113 18.70 -5.87 7.83
C MET A 113 19.83 -5.01 8.42
N VAL A 114 20.88 -5.64 8.97
CA VAL A 114 22.06 -4.95 9.52
C VAL A 114 22.80 -4.18 8.43
N ARG A 115 23.09 -4.80 7.29
CA ARG A 115 23.76 -4.11 6.17
C ARG A 115 22.96 -2.93 5.67
N TYR A 116 21.65 -3.14 5.48
CA TYR A 116 20.75 -2.08 5.05
C TYR A 116 20.76 -0.91 6.04
N PHE A 117 20.56 -1.15 7.34
CA PHE A 117 20.56 -0.09 8.34
C PHE A 117 21.87 0.71 8.34
N ASN A 118 23.01 0.02 8.34
CA ASN A 118 24.34 0.64 8.39
C ASN A 118 24.65 1.47 7.13
N ALA A 119 23.99 1.20 6.01
CA ALA A 119 24.12 2.01 4.79
C ALA A 119 23.41 3.37 4.89
N TYR A 120 22.42 3.50 5.79
CA TYR A 120 21.59 4.72 5.90
C TYR A 120 21.73 5.45 7.23
N ALA A 121 22.22 4.79 8.29
CA ALA A 121 22.28 5.37 9.63
C ALA A 121 23.37 4.74 10.51
N THR A 122 23.65 5.40 11.62
CA THR A 122 24.42 4.87 12.75
C THR A 122 23.46 4.51 13.87
N TYR A 123 23.68 3.35 14.50
CA TYR A 123 22.83 2.89 15.59
C TYR A 123 22.94 3.82 16.81
N PRO A 124 21.82 4.25 17.42
CA PRO A 124 21.84 5.22 18.50
C PRO A 124 22.53 4.66 19.76
N SER A 125 23.48 5.39 20.30
CA SER A 125 24.17 5.05 21.55
C SER A 125 23.23 4.99 22.77
N PHE A 126 22.06 5.60 22.69
CA PHE A 126 21.02 5.52 23.71
C PHE A 126 20.66 4.07 24.06
N TYR A 127 20.68 3.17 23.10
CA TYR A 127 20.31 1.77 23.31
C TYR A 127 21.46 0.88 23.85
N ALA A 128 22.67 1.41 24.04
CA ALA A 128 23.83 0.62 24.44
C ALA A 128 23.67 -0.13 25.78
N THR A 129 22.78 0.35 26.66
CA THR A 129 22.46 -0.30 27.96
C THR A 129 21.09 -0.97 27.97
N SER A 130 20.42 -1.05 26.81
CA SER A 130 19.13 -1.71 26.67
C SER A 130 19.27 -3.21 26.35
N ASP A 131 18.15 -3.89 26.14
CA ASP A 131 18.08 -5.28 25.64
C ASP A 131 18.47 -5.42 24.15
N ALA A 132 18.81 -4.31 23.48
CA ALA A 132 19.37 -4.26 22.12
C ALA A 132 20.60 -3.32 22.06
N PRO A 133 21.75 -3.72 22.61
CA PRO A 133 22.91 -2.85 22.72
C PRO A 133 23.57 -2.48 21.39
N ASP A 134 23.26 -3.19 20.33
CA ASP A 134 23.79 -3.01 18.99
C ASP A 134 22.73 -3.29 17.92
N ILE A 135 23.00 -2.86 16.68
CA ILE A 135 22.07 -3.03 15.55
C ILE A 135 21.79 -4.51 15.23
N ARG A 136 22.73 -5.41 15.41
CA ARG A 136 22.50 -6.83 15.16
C ARG A 136 21.47 -7.40 16.12
N THR A 137 21.61 -7.11 17.41
CA THR A 137 20.65 -7.50 18.43
C THR A 137 19.27 -6.89 18.18
N PHE A 138 19.21 -5.62 17.76
CA PHE A 138 17.97 -4.96 17.37
C PHE A 138 17.27 -5.67 16.20
N CYS A 139 18.02 -5.98 15.13
CA CYS A 139 17.50 -6.71 13.97
C CYS A 139 17.07 -8.14 14.34
N GLN A 140 17.81 -8.81 15.24
CA GLN A 140 17.45 -10.15 15.73
C GLN A 140 16.12 -10.12 16.48
N ILE A 141 15.89 -9.11 17.32
CA ILE A 141 14.61 -8.92 18.03
C ILE A 141 13.46 -8.75 17.03
N PHE A 142 13.62 -7.93 16.00
CA PHE A 142 12.60 -7.78 14.94
C PHE A 142 12.30 -9.11 14.26
N TYR A 143 13.35 -9.84 13.91
CA TYR A 143 13.20 -11.12 13.22
C TYR A 143 12.48 -12.15 14.11
N ASP A 144 12.90 -12.30 15.36
CA ASP A 144 12.31 -13.27 16.29
C ASP A 144 10.83 -12.98 16.58
N GLU A 145 10.51 -11.72 16.90
CA GLU A 145 9.13 -11.33 17.24
C GLU A 145 8.21 -11.43 16.02
N ALA A 146 8.69 -11.05 14.84
CA ALA A 146 7.92 -11.14 13.61
C ALA A 146 7.63 -12.60 13.23
N VAL A 147 8.65 -13.46 13.24
CA VAL A 147 8.51 -14.90 12.95
C VAL A 147 7.57 -15.57 13.95
N ALA A 148 7.67 -15.25 15.25
CA ALA A 148 6.79 -15.82 16.28
C ALA A 148 5.32 -15.50 16.03
N GLU A 149 5.02 -14.33 15.49
CA GLU A 149 3.64 -13.90 15.18
C GLU A 149 3.21 -14.22 13.74
N GLY A 150 4.14 -14.71 12.87
CA GLY A 150 3.88 -15.02 11.47
C GLY A 150 3.83 -13.78 10.57
N VAL A 151 4.36 -12.65 11.02
CA VAL A 151 4.53 -11.41 10.23
C VAL A 151 5.85 -11.46 9.48
N ASP A 152 5.89 -10.99 8.23
CA ASP A 152 7.16 -10.85 7.51
C ASP A 152 8.03 -9.78 8.20
N PRO A 153 9.23 -10.12 8.73
CA PRO A 153 10.12 -9.18 9.39
C PRO A 153 10.54 -8.02 8.50
N ALA A 154 10.60 -8.20 7.18
CA ALA A 154 10.90 -7.11 6.25
C ALA A 154 9.86 -5.99 6.31
N VAL A 155 8.57 -6.32 6.45
CA VAL A 155 7.48 -5.36 6.57
C VAL A 155 7.62 -4.55 7.86
N ALA A 156 7.73 -5.24 9.01
CA ALA A 156 7.80 -4.59 10.31
C ALA A 156 9.05 -3.69 10.44
N PHE A 157 10.21 -4.21 10.02
CA PHE A 157 11.47 -3.47 10.06
C PHE A 157 11.47 -2.25 9.15
N CYS A 158 11.01 -2.38 7.89
CA CYS A 158 10.92 -1.26 6.96
C CYS A 158 9.90 -0.20 7.42
N GLN A 159 8.81 -0.62 8.03
CA GLN A 159 7.87 0.32 8.65
C GLN A 159 8.57 1.13 9.75
N THR A 160 9.35 0.49 10.63
CA THR A 160 10.14 1.19 11.66
C THR A 160 11.12 2.18 11.05
N MET A 161 11.83 1.80 9.97
CA MET A 161 12.75 2.73 9.30
C MET A 161 12.02 3.97 8.79
N LYS A 162 10.81 3.81 8.28
CA LYS A 162 9.94 4.92 7.88
C LYS A 162 9.49 5.77 9.07
N GLU A 163 8.91 5.16 10.10
CA GLU A 163 8.30 5.86 11.23
C GLU A 163 9.31 6.63 12.09
N THR A 164 10.52 6.12 12.21
CA THR A 164 11.56 6.69 13.07
C THR A 164 12.64 7.45 12.29
N GLY A 165 12.56 7.50 10.96
CA GLY A 165 13.64 8.03 10.13
C GLY A 165 14.98 7.30 10.36
N TYR A 166 14.98 5.96 10.33
CA TYR A 166 16.13 5.11 10.64
C TYR A 166 16.64 5.31 12.09
N LEU A 167 15.74 5.26 13.05
CA LEU A 167 15.98 5.43 14.50
C LEU A 167 16.52 6.81 14.91
N ARG A 168 16.38 7.82 14.05
CA ARG A 168 16.73 9.22 14.40
C ARG A 168 15.66 9.90 15.24
N PHE A 169 14.43 9.42 15.11
CA PHE A 169 13.25 10.04 15.75
C PHE A 169 13.09 11.51 15.33
N GLY A 170 12.57 12.38 16.19
CA GLY A 170 12.41 13.82 15.90
C GLY A 170 10.96 14.25 15.67
N GLY A 171 10.01 13.31 15.74
CA GLY A 171 8.57 13.56 15.74
C GLY A 171 7.99 13.60 17.16
N GLN A 172 6.71 13.19 17.28
CA GLN A 172 5.99 13.17 18.57
C GLN A 172 6.46 12.03 19.50
N VAL A 173 7.10 11.00 18.95
CA VAL A 173 7.64 9.87 19.73
C VAL A 173 9.11 10.08 20.00
N SER A 174 9.48 10.02 21.31
CA SER A 174 10.87 10.08 21.75
C SER A 174 11.56 8.71 21.68
N ILE A 175 12.88 8.72 21.49
CA ILE A 175 13.73 7.52 21.55
C ILE A 175 13.59 6.78 22.89
N THR A 176 13.29 7.49 23.99
CA THR A 176 13.11 6.93 25.34
C THR A 176 11.86 6.07 25.50
N GLN A 177 10.92 6.16 24.57
CA GLN A 177 9.65 5.43 24.65
C GLN A 177 9.72 4.00 24.11
N TYR A 178 10.81 3.59 23.45
CA TYR A 178 10.92 2.29 22.75
C TYR A 178 9.74 2.04 21.80
N ASN A 179 9.14 3.10 21.25
CA ASN A 179 8.00 3.04 20.34
C ASN A 179 8.48 3.23 18.90
N PHE A 180 8.60 2.14 18.17
CA PHE A 180 9.23 2.11 16.85
C PHE A 180 8.27 2.35 15.69
N ALA A 181 6.99 2.55 15.97
CA ALA A 181 5.95 2.66 14.95
C ALA A 181 4.87 3.72 15.26
N GLY A 182 5.15 4.62 16.17
CA GLY A 182 4.23 5.71 16.49
C GLY A 182 2.93 5.26 17.16
N LEU A 183 2.91 4.08 17.80
CA LEU A 183 1.68 3.56 18.43
C LEU A 183 1.11 4.53 19.44
N GLY A 184 -0.17 4.90 19.26
CA GLY A 184 -0.88 5.82 20.13
C GLY A 184 -0.54 7.30 19.98
N ALA A 185 0.43 7.68 19.14
CA ALA A 185 0.64 9.06 18.74
C ALA A 185 -0.52 9.53 17.84
N THR A 186 -0.96 10.76 18.00
CA THR A 186 -2.03 11.36 17.20
C THR A 186 -1.63 12.73 16.71
N ASP A 187 -2.16 13.15 15.57
CA ASP A 187 -1.96 14.51 15.02
C ASP A 187 -2.41 15.60 16.00
N GLY A 188 -3.21 15.27 17.02
CA GLY A 188 -3.63 16.15 18.11
C GLY A 188 -2.63 16.29 19.26
N GLY A 189 -1.39 15.75 19.14
CA GLY A 189 -0.31 15.95 20.12
C GLY A 189 -0.20 14.90 21.22
N ALA A 190 -0.91 13.75 21.14
CA ALA A 190 -0.69 12.67 22.09
C ALA A 190 0.70 12.05 21.89
N ALA A 191 1.45 11.92 22.99
CA ALA A 191 2.86 11.52 22.98
C ALA A 191 3.15 10.06 22.55
N GLY A 192 2.13 9.28 22.23
CA GLY A 192 2.27 7.85 21.90
C GLY A 192 2.53 6.97 23.13
N ALA A 193 2.46 5.67 22.93
CA ALA A 193 2.71 4.67 23.98
C ALA A 193 4.21 4.59 24.31
N GLY A 194 4.52 4.30 25.59
CA GLY A 194 5.86 3.97 26.05
C GLY A 194 5.95 2.49 26.40
N PHE A 195 7.11 1.87 26.15
CA PHE A 195 7.39 0.46 26.43
C PHE A 195 8.62 0.33 27.34
N SER A 196 8.74 -0.80 28.05
CA SER A 196 9.80 -1.00 29.04
C SER A 196 11.13 -1.47 28.44
N SER A 197 11.13 -1.94 27.18
CA SER A 197 12.32 -2.46 26.49
C SER A 197 12.15 -2.36 24.98
N VAL A 198 13.26 -2.52 24.24
CA VAL A 198 13.23 -2.63 22.78
C VAL A 198 12.35 -3.78 22.33
N ARG A 199 12.51 -4.96 22.91
CA ARG A 199 11.71 -6.16 22.56
C ARG A 199 10.22 -5.92 22.77
N GLN A 200 9.82 -5.27 23.87
CA GLN A 200 8.42 -4.99 24.12
C GLN A 200 7.81 -4.03 23.09
N GLY A 201 8.54 -2.97 22.73
CA GLY A 201 8.10 -2.02 21.71
C GLY A 201 7.99 -2.64 20.32
N VAL A 202 8.98 -3.47 19.94
CA VAL A 202 8.95 -4.24 18.68
C VAL A 202 7.78 -5.22 18.66
N ARG A 203 7.57 -5.99 19.76
CA ARG A 203 6.43 -6.91 19.89
C ARG A 203 5.10 -6.17 19.74
N ALA A 204 4.93 -5.02 20.36
CA ALA A 204 3.70 -4.24 20.26
C ALA A 204 3.40 -3.83 18.80
N GLN A 205 4.40 -3.36 18.07
CA GLN A 205 4.26 -3.04 16.65
C GLN A 205 3.84 -4.26 15.82
N ILE A 206 4.52 -5.39 16.00
CA ILE A 206 4.25 -6.62 15.27
C ILE A 206 2.84 -7.14 15.55
N GLN A 207 2.42 -7.11 16.82
CA GLN A 207 1.06 -7.48 17.22
C GLN A 207 0.00 -6.55 16.58
N HIS A 208 0.30 -5.27 16.47
CA HIS A 208 -0.57 -4.31 15.81
C HIS A 208 -0.67 -4.56 14.28
N LEU A 209 0.45 -4.86 13.62
CA LEU A 209 0.47 -5.28 12.21
C LEU A 209 -0.34 -6.57 12.01
N LYS A 210 -0.15 -7.58 12.87
CA LYS A 210 -0.92 -8.83 12.84
C LYS A 210 -2.42 -8.58 13.01
N ALA A 211 -2.79 -7.65 13.89
CA ALA A 211 -4.18 -7.27 14.09
C ALA A 211 -4.83 -6.74 12.80
N TYR A 212 -4.14 -5.88 12.06
CA TYR A 212 -4.61 -5.43 10.75
C TYR A 212 -4.65 -6.56 9.72
N ALA A 213 -3.63 -7.43 9.73
CA ALA A 213 -3.42 -8.40 8.67
C ALA A 213 -4.36 -9.62 8.74
N THR A 214 -4.78 -10.05 9.93
CA THR A 214 -5.53 -11.31 10.10
C THR A 214 -6.46 -11.28 11.30
N THR A 215 -7.42 -12.20 11.30
CA THR A 215 -8.29 -12.49 12.46
C THR A 215 -7.70 -13.53 13.42
N ALA A 216 -6.55 -14.12 13.09
CA ALA A 216 -5.88 -15.09 13.95
C ALA A 216 -5.42 -14.46 15.28
N GLY A 217 -5.46 -15.24 16.35
CA GLY A 217 -4.99 -14.83 17.68
C GLY A 217 -3.47 -14.60 17.73
N LEU A 218 -3.04 -13.91 18.78
CA LEU A 218 -1.62 -13.71 19.06
C LEU A 218 -0.97 -14.99 19.57
N THR A 219 0.30 -15.17 19.25
CA THR A 219 1.16 -16.24 19.77
C THR A 219 1.71 -15.88 21.14
N ASN A 220 2.21 -14.63 21.27
CA ASN A 220 2.76 -14.11 22.51
C ASN A 220 1.70 -13.30 23.30
N SER A 221 1.93 -13.12 24.60
CA SER A 221 1.09 -12.24 25.43
C SER A 221 1.00 -10.85 24.81
N CYS A 222 -0.22 -10.29 24.77
CA CYS A 222 -0.48 -8.97 24.20
C CYS A 222 0.22 -7.87 25.01
N VAL A 223 1.03 -7.09 24.33
CA VAL A 223 1.68 -5.87 24.87
C VAL A 223 1.31 -4.62 24.09
N ASP A 224 0.58 -4.76 22.98
CA ASP A 224 0.05 -3.64 22.22
C ASP A 224 -1.19 -3.06 22.91
N PRO A 225 -1.12 -1.82 23.44
CA PRO A 225 -2.25 -1.20 24.16
C PRO A 225 -3.42 -0.87 23.22
N ARG A 226 -3.21 -0.90 21.92
CA ARG A 226 -4.23 -0.57 20.91
C ARG A 226 -4.74 -1.80 20.15
N TYR A 227 -4.27 -2.99 20.47
CA TYR A 227 -4.63 -4.23 19.79
C TYR A 227 -6.14 -4.42 19.61
N SER A 228 -6.91 -4.17 20.69
CA SER A 228 -8.36 -4.33 20.68
C SER A 228 -9.11 -3.30 19.84
N LEU A 229 -8.48 -2.17 19.52
CA LEU A 229 -9.09 -1.09 18.74
C LEU A 229 -9.03 -1.34 17.23
N VAL A 230 -8.19 -2.26 16.79
CA VAL A 230 -8.04 -2.59 15.36
C VAL A 230 -9.19 -3.48 14.89
N THR A 231 -9.80 -3.14 13.76
CA THR A 231 -10.69 -4.05 13.04
C THR A 231 -9.85 -5.19 12.45
N LYS A 232 -9.92 -6.37 13.04
CA LYS A 232 -9.07 -7.51 12.70
C LYS A 232 -9.23 -7.93 11.23
N GLY A 233 -8.10 -8.15 10.56
CA GLY A 233 -8.06 -8.60 9.17
C GLY A 233 -8.45 -7.54 8.14
N SER A 234 -8.57 -6.26 8.54
CA SER A 234 -9.01 -5.19 7.64
C SER A 234 -7.94 -4.72 6.66
N ALA A 235 -6.67 -5.03 6.87
CA ALA A 235 -5.55 -4.66 6.00
C ALA A 235 -4.54 -5.81 5.89
N PRO A 236 -4.82 -6.88 5.12
CA PRO A 236 -3.91 -8.02 4.95
C PRO A 236 -2.67 -7.69 4.10
N TYR A 237 -2.69 -6.58 3.38
CA TYR A 237 -1.63 -6.14 2.47
C TYR A 237 -0.95 -4.88 2.98
N VAL A 238 0.36 -4.75 2.70
CA VAL A 238 1.15 -3.56 3.05
C VAL A 238 0.54 -2.31 2.44
N GLU A 239 0.08 -2.39 1.18
CA GLU A 239 -0.57 -1.31 0.44
C GLU A 239 -1.81 -0.77 1.18
N TRP A 240 -2.53 -1.63 1.88
CA TRP A 240 -3.75 -1.28 2.61
C TRP A 240 -3.49 -0.74 4.03
N LEU A 241 -2.24 -0.63 4.46
CA LEU A 241 -1.91 0.10 5.70
C LEU A 241 -2.19 1.61 5.57
N GLY A 242 -2.25 2.15 4.35
CA GLY A 242 -2.80 3.48 4.08
C GLY A 242 -4.34 3.46 4.08
N ILE A 243 -4.97 4.27 4.94
CA ILE A 243 -6.44 4.34 5.05
C ILE A 243 -7.09 4.75 3.71
N GLN A 244 -6.41 5.60 2.94
CA GLN A 244 -6.93 6.13 1.67
C GLN A 244 -6.93 5.07 0.56
N GLU A 245 -5.96 4.15 0.57
CA GLU A 245 -5.81 3.08 -0.41
C GLU A 245 -6.59 1.81 -0.03
N ASN A 246 -7.00 1.70 1.23
CA ASN A 246 -7.75 0.56 1.72
C ASN A 246 -9.25 0.69 1.38
N PRO A 247 -9.86 -0.28 0.68
CA PRO A 247 -11.26 -0.21 0.26
C PRO A 247 -12.26 -0.18 1.44
N TYR A 248 -11.82 -0.58 2.64
CA TYR A 248 -12.63 -0.52 3.86
C TYR A 248 -12.39 0.76 4.67
N HIS A 249 -11.54 1.68 4.18
CA HIS A 249 -11.13 2.89 4.90
C HIS A 249 -10.63 2.60 6.32
N LYS A 250 -9.90 1.49 6.46
CA LYS A 250 -9.22 1.06 7.69
C LYS A 250 -7.73 0.96 7.39
N GLY A 251 -6.88 1.24 8.36
CA GLY A 251 -5.45 1.14 8.15
C GLY A 251 -4.67 1.81 9.26
N TRP A 252 -3.36 1.80 9.09
CA TRP A 252 -2.39 2.31 10.06
C TRP A 252 -2.31 3.84 10.05
N ALA A 253 -2.26 4.44 8.86
CA ALA A 253 -1.99 5.86 8.69
C ALA A 253 -2.93 6.54 7.70
N THR A 254 -3.21 7.83 7.94
CA THR A 254 -4.02 8.70 7.08
C THR A 254 -3.22 9.27 5.90
N ALA A 255 -1.89 9.24 5.95
CA ALA A 255 -1.03 9.75 4.89
C ALA A 255 -1.25 8.98 3.58
N GLN A 256 -1.39 9.72 2.50
CA GLN A 256 -1.49 9.15 1.16
C GLN A 256 -0.27 8.29 0.83
N ARG A 257 -0.50 7.17 0.15
CA ARG A 257 0.54 6.23 -0.28
C ARG A 257 1.38 5.66 0.86
N TYR A 258 0.83 5.59 2.07
CA TYR A 258 1.59 5.14 3.23
C TYR A 258 2.21 3.75 3.03
N GLY A 259 1.41 2.75 2.69
CA GLY A 259 1.88 1.38 2.43
C GLY A 259 2.77 1.29 1.18
N TYR A 260 2.41 1.99 0.12
CA TYR A 260 3.23 2.05 -1.10
C TYR A 260 4.62 2.63 -0.83
N SER A 261 4.75 3.64 0.04
CA SER A 261 6.06 4.19 0.39
C SER A 261 6.92 3.21 1.21
N ILE A 262 6.32 2.37 2.06
CA ILE A 262 7.05 1.28 2.73
C ILE A 262 7.67 0.35 1.68
N LEU A 263 6.92 0.01 0.64
CA LEU A 263 7.38 -0.88 -0.43
C LEU A 263 8.45 -0.23 -1.31
N SER A 264 8.17 0.98 -1.84
CA SER A 264 9.02 1.65 -2.83
C SER A 264 10.29 2.23 -2.21
N ASP A 265 10.19 2.84 -1.03
CA ASP A 265 11.27 3.66 -0.46
C ASP A 265 12.13 2.90 0.53
N TYR A 266 11.62 1.77 1.10
CA TYR A 266 12.29 0.99 2.14
C TYR A 266 12.49 -0.48 1.75
N MET A 267 11.43 -1.24 1.49
CA MET A 267 11.56 -2.68 1.20
C MET A 267 12.30 -2.95 -0.12
N SER A 268 12.09 -2.14 -1.16
CA SER A 268 12.83 -2.23 -2.43
C SER A 268 14.34 -2.02 -2.23
N LYS A 269 14.71 -1.14 -1.30
CA LYS A 269 16.12 -0.88 -0.94
C LYS A 269 16.69 -2.00 -0.07
N LEU A 270 15.93 -2.48 0.94
CA LEU A 270 16.37 -3.61 1.76
C LEU A 270 16.76 -4.82 0.91
N LYS A 271 16.01 -5.10 -0.16
CA LYS A 271 16.28 -6.22 -1.10
C LYS A 271 17.62 -6.13 -1.84
N GLN A 272 18.28 -4.96 -1.82
CA GLN A 272 19.57 -4.75 -2.52
C GLN A 272 20.78 -5.14 -1.66
N TYR A 273 20.61 -5.42 -0.39
CA TYR A 273 21.63 -5.80 0.58
C TYR A 273 21.60 -7.29 0.90
#